data_0c42b27ddef8fcedbdea561275900354
#
_entry.id   0c42b27ddef8fcedbdea561275900354
#
_cell.length_a   1.000
_cell.length_b   1.000
_cell.length_c   1.000
_cell.angle_alpha   90.00
_cell.angle_beta   90.00
_cell.angle_gamma   90.00
#
_symmetry.space_group_name_H-M   'P 1'
#
loop_
_entity.id
_entity.type
_entity.pdbx_description
1 polymer ?
#
loop_
_entity_poly.entity_id
_entity_poly.type
_entity_poly.pdbx_seq_one_letter_code
_entity_poly.pdbx_strand_id
1 'polypeptide(L)'
;MSISIKGKKDIENMKIAGKKAAAVLKMLEEHVVPGVTTKELDDIAFKFITEELKSIPANIGYNGYEKTLCTSINNVICHGIPDAQKKLKDGDIVNIDVTVLHDGWHGDTSRMFLVGKVAPHAKRLVDITRDCMYAGIEQVKPGAKLGNIGHAIQIMAEKNYYSVVRDYCGHGIGKVYHEEPQVMHYGEKDTGIELKEGMCFTIEPMINLGTHHAKVLEDGWTVVTKDGKLSAQWEHTVAVTDSGYEISVSYTHLTLPTKA
;
A
#
# COMPACT_ATOMS: atom_id res chain seq x y z
N MET A 1 13.57 -14.11 12.67
CA MET A 1 13.28 -15.12 11.60
C MET A 1 14.24 -14.86 10.44
N SER A 2 14.54 -15.86 9.61
CA SER A 2 15.39 -15.65 8.43
C SER A 2 14.55 -15.05 7.29
N ILE A 3 15.14 -14.12 6.52
CA ILE A 3 14.49 -13.55 5.33
C ILE A 3 14.37 -14.63 4.25
N SER A 4 13.18 -14.80 3.70
CA SER A 4 12.90 -15.72 2.61
C SER A 4 13.40 -15.16 1.28
N ILE A 5 14.21 -15.94 0.57
CA ILE A 5 14.70 -15.62 -0.78
C ILE A 5 13.85 -16.40 -1.79
N LYS A 6 13.20 -15.69 -2.69
CA LYS A 6 12.32 -16.23 -3.73
C LYS A 6 13.11 -16.55 -4.99
N GLY A 7 12.92 -17.74 -5.54
CA GLY A 7 13.45 -18.10 -6.84
C GLY A 7 12.64 -17.45 -7.99
N LYS A 8 13.15 -17.54 -9.22
CA LYS A 8 12.49 -16.96 -10.40
C LYS A 8 11.02 -17.41 -10.56
N LYS A 9 10.74 -18.69 -10.34
CA LYS A 9 9.37 -19.24 -10.42
C LYS A 9 8.48 -18.69 -9.31
N ASP A 10 9.02 -18.46 -8.12
CA ASP A 10 8.27 -17.89 -7.01
C ASP A 10 7.87 -16.42 -7.30
N ILE A 11 8.82 -15.64 -7.83
CA ILE A 11 8.58 -14.25 -8.26
C ILE A 11 7.51 -14.20 -9.35
N GLU A 12 7.53 -15.10 -10.34
CA GLU A 12 6.47 -15.17 -11.36
C GLU A 12 5.09 -15.47 -10.75
N ASN A 13 5.00 -16.37 -9.76
CA ASN A 13 3.76 -16.63 -9.06
C ASN A 13 3.28 -15.41 -8.25
N MET A 14 4.19 -14.71 -7.58
CA MET A 14 3.88 -13.45 -6.89
C MET A 14 3.40 -12.35 -7.84
N LYS A 15 3.97 -12.25 -9.05
CA LYS A 15 3.47 -11.34 -10.10
C LYS A 15 2.04 -11.68 -10.52
N ILE A 16 1.68 -12.96 -10.60
CA ILE A 16 0.30 -13.36 -10.92
C ILE A 16 -0.64 -12.88 -9.80
N ALA A 17 -0.30 -13.13 -8.55
CA ALA A 17 -1.08 -12.68 -7.40
C ALA A 17 -1.17 -11.14 -7.36
N GLY A 18 -0.05 -10.43 -7.54
CA GLY A 18 0.01 -8.97 -7.58
C GLY A 18 -0.81 -8.36 -8.72
N LYS A 19 -0.78 -8.94 -9.93
CA LYS A 19 -1.64 -8.52 -11.04
C LYS A 19 -3.12 -8.68 -10.71
N LYS A 20 -3.51 -9.72 -9.97
CA LYS A 20 -4.88 -9.92 -9.52
C LYS A 20 -5.29 -8.88 -8.49
N ALA A 21 -4.44 -8.55 -7.51
CA ALA A 21 -4.68 -7.48 -6.56
C ALA A 21 -4.84 -6.12 -7.28
N ALA A 22 -3.96 -5.80 -8.24
CA ALA A 22 -4.08 -4.61 -9.06
C ALA A 22 -5.38 -4.56 -9.89
N ALA A 23 -5.83 -5.71 -10.40
CA ALA A 23 -7.09 -5.81 -11.14
C ALA A 23 -8.30 -5.47 -10.26
N VAL A 24 -8.29 -5.82 -8.96
CA VAL A 24 -9.33 -5.42 -8.01
C VAL A 24 -9.40 -3.90 -7.89
N LEU A 25 -8.26 -3.23 -7.67
CA LEU A 25 -8.23 -1.78 -7.53
C LEU A 25 -8.63 -1.06 -8.82
N LYS A 26 -8.26 -1.63 -9.98
CA LYS A 26 -8.69 -1.09 -11.27
C LYS A 26 -10.20 -1.25 -11.48
N MET A 27 -10.76 -2.39 -11.14
CA MET A 27 -12.21 -2.64 -11.23
C MET A 27 -12.98 -1.69 -10.30
N LEU A 28 -12.48 -1.45 -9.07
CA LEU A 28 -13.13 -0.54 -8.14
C LEU A 28 -13.13 0.93 -8.58
N GLU A 29 -12.29 1.33 -9.54
CA GLU A 29 -12.16 2.73 -9.97
C GLU A 29 -13.50 3.36 -10.39
N GLU A 30 -14.35 2.61 -11.09
CA GLU A 30 -15.67 3.08 -11.52
C GLU A 30 -16.72 3.08 -10.40
N HIS A 31 -16.47 2.37 -9.30
CA HIS A 31 -17.36 2.27 -8.16
C HIS A 31 -17.06 3.28 -7.04
N VAL A 32 -15.85 3.88 -7.04
CA VAL A 32 -15.46 4.86 -6.02
C VAL A 32 -16.03 6.23 -6.38
N VAL A 33 -17.31 6.42 -6.05
CA VAL A 33 -18.07 7.65 -6.35
C VAL A 33 -18.76 8.18 -5.09
N PRO A 34 -19.13 9.48 -5.05
CA PRO A 34 -19.88 10.02 -3.93
C PRO A 34 -21.20 9.23 -3.68
N GLY A 35 -21.46 8.88 -2.42
CA GLY A 35 -22.66 8.18 -2.00
C GLY A 35 -22.49 6.67 -1.83
N VAL A 36 -21.49 6.03 -2.45
CA VAL A 36 -21.20 4.61 -2.21
C VAL A 36 -20.72 4.41 -0.77
N THR A 37 -21.11 3.32 -0.14
CA THR A 37 -20.58 2.93 1.16
C THR A 37 -19.29 2.13 1.01
N THR A 38 -18.43 2.20 2.01
CA THR A 38 -17.20 1.37 2.00
C THR A 38 -17.52 -0.13 2.07
N LYS A 39 -18.68 -0.51 2.66
CA LYS A 39 -19.15 -1.89 2.65
C LYS A 39 -19.57 -2.37 1.24
N GLU A 40 -20.22 -1.52 0.45
CA GLU A 40 -20.56 -1.86 -0.95
C GLU A 40 -19.27 -2.12 -1.77
N LEU A 41 -18.22 -1.29 -1.60
CA LEU A 41 -16.93 -1.52 -2.25
C LEU A 41 -16.29 -2.84 -1.82
N ASP A 42 -16.38 -3.19 -0.53
CA ASP A 42 -15.91 -4.45 0.03
C ASP A 42 -16.62 -5.66 -0.59
N ASP A 43 -17.96 -5.59 -0.70
CA ASP A 43 -18.78 -6.65 -1.30
C ASP A 43 -18.47 -6.86 -2.79
N ILE A 44 -18.27 -5.77 -3.53
CA ILE A 44 -17.91 -5.81 -4.94
C ILE A 44 -16.53 -6.47 -5.09
N ALA A 45 -15.56 -6.06 -4.27
CA ALA A 45 -14.21 -6.64 -4.28
C ALA A 45 -14.23 -8.13 -3.93
N PHE A 46 -14.99 -8.53 -2.91
CA PHE A 46 -15.13 -9.92 -2.51
C PHE A 46 -15.62 -10.80 -3.67
N LYS A 47 -16.69 -10.39 -4.34
CA LYS A 47 -17.23 -11.12 -5.50
C LYS A 47 -16.21 -11.20 -6.63
N PHE A 48 -15.59 -10.09 -6.96
CA PHE A 48 -14.60 -10.05 -8.04
C PHE A 48 -13.41 -10.97 -7.76
N ILE A 49 -12.87 -10.96 -6.52
CA ILE A 49 -11.74 -11.83 -6.13
C ILE A 49 -12.15 -13.31 -6.19
N THR A 50 -13.32 -13.66 -5.64
CA THR A 50 -13.75 -15.06 -5.51
C THR A 50 -14.33 -15.63 -6.80
N GLU A 51 -15.17 -14.86 -7.49
CA GLU A 51 -15.93 -15.35 -8.65
C GLU A 51 -15.21 -15.14 -9.98
N GLU A 52 -14.53 -13.99 -10.18
CA GLU A 52 -13.84 -13.68 -11.44
C GLU A 52 -12.36 -14.09 -11.39
N LEU A 53 -11.64 -13.68 -10.34
CA LEU A 53 -10.21 -13.97 -10.23
C LEU A 53 -9.91 -15.36 -9.71
N LYS A 54 -10.91 -16.11 -9.21
CA LYS A 54 -10.76 -17.45 -8.61
C LYS A 54 -9.63 -17.48 -7.59
N SER A 55 -9.67 -16.53 -6.68
CA SER A 55 -8.64 -16.28 -5.67
C SER A 55 -9.27 -16.08 -4.29
N ILE A 56 -8.48 -15.92 -3.26
CA ILE A 56 -8.92 -15.77 -1.88
C ILE A 56 -8.60 -14.36 -1.42
N PRO A 57 -9.56 -13.59 -0.82
CA PRO A 57 -9.25 -12.34 -0.14
C PRO A 57 -8.41 -12.64 1.11
N ALA A 58 -7.14 -12.29 1.12
CA ALA A 58 -6.21 -12.69 2.17
C ALA A 58 -6.41 -11.98 3.51
N ASN A 59 -7.08 -10.82 3.50
CA ASN A 59 -7.39 -10.07 4.71
C ASN A 59 -8.38 -10.81 5.62
N ILE A 60 -9.34 -11.55 5.03
CA ILE A 60 -10.39 -12.24 5.79
C ILE A 60 -9.77 -13.36 6.66
N GLY A 61 -9.96 -13.26 7.97
CA GLY A 61 -9.43 -14.19 8.96
C GLY A 61 -8.03 -13.86 9.45
N TYR A 62 -7.32 -12.91 8.81
CA TYR A 62 -6.00 -12.49 9.25
C TYR A 62 -6.10 -11.72 10.59
N ASN A 63 -5.54 -12.29 11.67
CA ASN A 63 -5.64 -11.75 13.02
C ASN A 63 -7.07 -11.37 13.45
N GLY A 64 -8.09 -12.07 12.92
CA GLY A 64 -9.50 -11.81 13.21
C GLY A 64 -10.14 -10.70 12.39
N TYR A 65 -9.46 -10.16 11.37
CA TYR A 65 -10.07 -9.19 10.44
C TYR A 65 -11.16 -9.86 9.59
N GLU A 66 -12.31 -9.19 9.40
CA GLU A 66 -13.49 -9.82 8.81
C GLU A 66 -13.86 -9.30 7.41
N LYS A 67 -13.07 -8.38 6.85
CA LYS A 67 -13.37 -7.71 5.58
C LYS A 67 -12.36 -8.08 4.50
N THR A 68 -12.76 -7.86 3.26
CA THR A 68 -11.94 -8.09 2.06
C THR A 68 -10.89 -7.00 1.88
N LEU A 69 -11.29 -5.75 2.13
CA LEU A 69 -10.50 -4.55 1.93
C LEU A 69 -10.20 -3.85 3.25
N CYS A 70 -9.14 -3.03 3.26
CA CYS A 70 -9.09 -1.89 4.16
C CYS A 70 -9.50 -0.62 3.37
N THR A 71 -10.31 0.25 3.97
CA THR A 71 -10.82 1.49 3.36
C THR A 71 -10.56 2.68 4.27
N SER A 72 -9.52 3.45 3.97
CA SER A 72 -9.00 4.49 4.84
C SER A 72 -9.30 5.87 4.26
N ILE A 73 -10.31 6.56 4.84
CA ILE A 73 -10.84 7.84 4.35
C ILE A 73 -10.19 9.01 5.09
N ASN A 74 -9.71 10.00 4.38
CA ASN A 74 -9.22 11.30 4.87
C ASN A 74 -8.14 11.18 5.96
N ASN A 75 -8.52 11.30 7.23
CA ASN A 75 -7.60 11.22 8.38
C ASN A 75 -7.35 9.80 8.88
N VAL A 76 -7.96 8.79 8.27
CA VAL A 76 -7.62 7.38 8.51
C VAL A 76 -6.33 7.09 7.78
N ILE A 77 -5.32 6.65 8.53
CA ILE A 77 -3.97 6.34 8.01
C ILE A 77 -4.00 5.01 7.26
N CYS A 78 -4.46 3.95 7.95
CA CYS A 78 -4.55 2.58 7.41
C CYS A 78 -5.58 1.76 8.19
N HIS A 79 -5.84 0.54 7.73
CA HIS A 79 -6.70 -0.48 8.35
C HIS A 79 -8.14 -0.01 8.62
N GLY A 80 -8.64 0.96 7.88
CA GLY A 80 -10.03 1.41 7.99
C GLY A 80 -10.99 0.27 7.63
N ILE A 81 -11.91 -0.06 8.56
CA ILE A 81 -12.86 -1.18 8.39
C ILE A 81 -14.01 -0.73 7.47
N PRO A 82 -14.31 -1.47 6.38
CA PRO A 82 -15.50 -1.26 5.57
C PRO A 82 -16.80 -1.32 6.37
N ASP A 83 -17.66 -0.31 6.20
CA ASP A 83 -18.87 -0.09 7.00
C ASP A 83 -20.03 0.42 6.14
N ALA A 84 -21.23 -0.14 6.33
CA ALA A 84 -22.44 0.25 5.63
C ALA A 84 -22.94 1.67 5.98
N GLN A 85 -22.48 2.24 7.09
CA GLN A 85 -22.80 3.60 7.49
C GLN A 85 -21.79 4.64 6.94
N LYS A 86 -20.61 4.20 6.49
CA LYS A 86 -19.57 5.08 5.94
C LYS A 86 -19.75 5.26 4.44
N LYS A 87 -20.41 6.36 4.06
CA LYS A 87 -20.57 6.78 2.67
C LYS A 87 -19.45 7.71 2.26
N LEU A 88 -18.85 7.46 1.10
CA LEU A 88 -17.92 8.39 0.47
C LEU A 88 -18.64 9.69 0.08
N LYS A 89 -17.98 10.81 0.28
CA LYS A 89 -18.50 12.15 -0.02
C LYS A 89 -17.68 12.82 -1.11
N ASP A 90 -18.29 13.72 -1.83
CA ASP A 90 -17.57 14.61 -2.75
C ASP A 90 -16.47 15.36 -1.99
N GLY A 91 -15.25 15.28 -2.49
CA GLY A 91 -14.07 15.86 -1.85
C GLY A 91 -13.24 14.93 -0.96
N ASP A 92 -13.72 13.72 -0.66
CA ASP A 92 -12.94 12.74 0.10
C ASP A 92 -11.74 12.22 -0.71
N ILE A 93 -10.68 11.87 0.01
CA ILE A 93 -9.61 10.98 -0.46
C ILE A 93 -9.73 9.66 0.27
N VAL A 94 -9.57 8.53 -0.41
CA VAL A 94 -9.66 7.22 0.22
C VAL A 94 -8.54 6.32 -0.29
N ASN A 95 -7.81 5.70 0.65
CA ASN A 95 -6.96 4.56 0.33
C ASN A 95 -7.81 3.30 0.35
N ILE A 96 -7.67 2.47 -0.68
CA ILE A 96 -8.20 1.11 -0.72
C ILE A 96 -7.01 0.18 -0.82
N ASP A 97 -6.95 -0.74 0.12
CA ASP A 97 -5.88 -1.69 0.30
C ASP A 97 -6.42 -3.11 0.18
N VAL A 98 -5.76 -3.93 -0.63
CA VAL A 98 -6.22 -5.28 -0.96
C VAL A 98 -5.07 -6.26 -1.09
N THR A 99 -5.18 -7.38 -0.39
CA THR A 99 -4.30 -8.53 -0.55
C THR A 99 -5.07 -9.71 -1.11
N VAL A 100 -4.53 -10.28 -2.17
CA VAL A 100 -5.07 -11.48 -2.84
C VAL A 100 -4.14 -12.66 -2.62
N LEU A 101 -4.67 -13.78 -2.15
CA LEU A 101 -3.98 -15.07 -2.11
C LEU A 101 -4.37 -15.90 -3.34
N HIS A 102 -3.40 -16.21 -4.19
CA HIS A 102 -3.58 -17.01 -5.39
C HIS A 102 -2.50 -18.10 -5.50
N ASP A 103 -2.93 -19.36 -5.59
CA ASP A 103 -2.05 -20.54 -5.66
C ASP A 103 -0.95 -20.56 -4.58
N GLY A 104 -1.33 -20.13 -3.36
CA GLY A 104 -0.45 -20.08 -2.20
C GLY A 104 0.51 -18.89 -2.15
N TRP A 105 0.35 -17.87 -3.01
CA TRP A 105 1.16 -16.66 -3.05
C TRP A 105 0.31 -15.41 -2.81
N HIS A 106 0.82 -14.49 -2.00
CA HIS A 106 0.17 -13.21 -1.73
C HIS A 106 0.59 -12.16 -2.74
N GLY A 107 -0.36 -11.36 -3.17
CA GLY A 107 -0.14 -10.13 -3.91
C GLY A 107 -0.83 -8.99 -3.17
N ASP A 108 -0.05 -8.01 -2.74
CA ASP A 108 -0.46 -6.93 -1.85
C ASP A 108 -0.23 -5.58 -2.50
N THR A 109 -1.22 -4.71 -2.42
CA THR A 109 -1.13 -3.36 -2.97
C THR A 109 -2.25 -2.46 -2.49
N SER A 110 -1.94 -1.19 -2.33
CA SER A 110 -2.95 -0.17 -2.06
C SER A 110 -2.85 1.02 -3.00
N ARG A 111 -3.97 1.74 -3.14
CA ARG A 111 -4.07 2.90 -4.02
C ARG A 111 -4.96 3.97 -3.40
N MET A 112 -4.59 5.24 -3.63
CA MET A 112 -5.46 6.37 -3.34
C MET A 112 -6.45 6.64 -4.47
N PHE A 113 -7.69 6.94 -4.09
CA PHE A 113 -8.74 7.40 -4.99
C PHE A 113 -9.22 8.80 -4.55
N LEU A 114 -9.52 9.63 -5.55
CA LEU A 114 -10.10 10.95 -5.37
C LEU A 114 -11.60 10.86 -5.61
N VAL A 115 -12.41 11.18 -4.61
CA VAL A 115 -13.87 11.04 -4.68
C VAL A 115 -14.47 12.36 -5.16
N GLY A 116 -14.96 12.41 -6.40
CA GLY A 116 -15.51 13.61 -6.99
C GLY A 116 -14.50 14.76 -7.07
N LYS A 117 -14.90 15.97 -6.62
CA LYS A 117 -14.08 17.19 -6.69
C LYS A 117 -13.29 17.42 -5.41
N VAL A 118 -12.04 16.95 -5.41
CA VAL A 118 -11.13 17.02 -4.26
C VAL A 118 -10.39 18.37 -4.20
N ALA A 119 -10.17 18.87 -2.98
CA ALA A 119 -9.42 20.10 -2.75
C ALA A 119 -7.94 19.98 -3.21
N PRO A 120 -7.31 21.07 -3.74
CA PRO A 120 -5.95 21.01 -4.28
C PRO A 120 -4.90 20.50 -3.29
N HIS A 121 -5.01 20.87 -2.00
CA HIS A 121 -4.08 20.40 -0.97
C HIS A 121 -4.18 18.90 -0.68
N ALA A 122 -5.40 18.35 -0.75
CA ALA A 122 -5.62 16.91 -0.57
C ALA A 122 -5.10 16.12 -1.79
N LYS A 123 -5.37 16.60 -3.01
CA LYS A 123 -4.78 16.01 -4.23
C LYS A 123 -3.26 16.04 -4.18
N ARG A 124 -2.66 17.18 -3.75
CA ARG A 124 -1.21 17.31 -3.62
C ARG A 124 -0.64 16.29 -2.63
N LEU A 125 -1.30 16.06 -1.49
CA LEU A 125 -0.88 15.03 -0.54
C LEU A 125 -0.86 13.65 -1.20
N VAL A 126 -1.91 13.28 -1.91
CA VAL A 126 -2.02 12.00 -2.64
C VAL A 126 -0.90 11.85 -3.66
N ASP A 127 -0.63 12.88 -4.47
CA ASP A 127 0.41 12.84 -5.50
C ASP A 127 1.81 12.71 -4.87
N ILE A 128 2.12 13.51 -3.84
CA ILE A 128 3.42 13.45 -3.16
C ILE A 128 3.61 12.12 -2.42
N THR A 129 2.56 11.53 -1.86
CA THR A 129 2.66 10.21 -1.23
C THR A 129 3.04 9.13 -2.24
N ARG A 130 2.46 9.18 -3.44
CA ARG A 130 2.87 8.31 -4.55
C ARG A 130 4.34 8.52 -4.92
N ASP A 131 4.76 9.76 -5.04
CA ASP A 131 6.15 10.10 -5.37
C ASP A 131 7.10 9.63 -4.27
N CYS A 132 6.70 9.69 -2.99
CA CYS A 132 7.44 9.11 -1.87
C CYS A 132 7.63 7.59 -2.02
N MET A 133 6.57 6.86 -2.38
CA MET A 133 6.67 5.41 -2.63
C MET A 133 7.68 5.11 -3.74
N TYR A 134 7.60 5.81 -4.87
CA TYR A 134 8.55 5.59 -5.97
C TYR A 134 9.98 6.01 -5.61
N ALA A 135 10.18 7.09 -4.85
CA ALA A 135 11.51 7.45 -4.34
C ALA A 135 12.14 6.33 -3.51
N GLY A 136 11.34 5.63 -2.71
CA GLY A 136 11.77 4.44 -1.98
C GLY A 136 12.07 3.26 -2.91
N ILE A 137 11.19 2.97 -3.86
CA ILE A 137 11.34 1.87 -4.83
C ILE A 137 12.62 2.04 -5.66
N GLU A 138 12.96 3.25 -6.08
CA GLU A 138 14.18 3.56 -6.84
C GLU A 138 15.49 3.23 -6.09
N GLN A 139 15.43 3.05 -4.76
CA GLN A 139 16.59 2.64 -3.96
C GLN A 139 16.83 1.11 -3.98
N VAL A 140 15.87 0.34 -4.49
CA VAL A 140 15.91 -1.13 -4.45
C VAL A 140 16.82 -1.68 -5.53
N LYS A 141 17.93 -2.28 -5.11
CA LYS A 141 18.86 -3.01 -5.95
C LYS A 141 19.75 -3.93 -5.10
N PRO A 142 20.34 -4.97 -5.67
CA PRO A 142 21.30 -5.81 -4.95
C PRO A 142 22.45 -4.99 -4.35
N GLY A 143 22.82 -5.29 -3.11
CA GLY A 143 23.90 -4.61 -2.40
C GLY A 143 23.50 -3.28 -1.74
N ALA A 144 22.32 -2.72 -2.07
CA ALA A 144 21.84 -1.53 -1.36
C ALA A 144 21.41 -1.87 0.09
N LYS A 145 21.42 -0.89 0.96
CA LYS A 145 20.95 -1.05 2.34
C LYS A 145 19.45 -0.74 2.43
N LEU A 146 18.72 -1.54 3.21
CA LEU A 146 17.27 -1.41 3.37
C LEU A 146 16.86 -0.02 3.88
N GLY A 147 17.67 0.60 4.75
CA GLY A 147 17.42 1.95 5.28
C GLY A 147 17.43 3.05 4.21
N ASN A 148 18.01 2.81 3.04
CA ASN A 148 17.99 3.78 1.93
C ASN A 148 16.56 4.03 1.42
N ILE A 149 15.67 3.01 1.48
CA ILE A 149 14.27 3.12 1.13
C ILE A 149 13.58 4.14 2.02
N GLY A 150 13.63 3.92 3.34
CA GLY A 150 13.00 4.81 4.31
C GLY A 150 13.59 6.22 4.30
N HIS A 151 14.89 6.33 4.14
CA HIS A 151 15.57 7.63 4.04
C HIS A 151 15.07 8.44 2.82
N ALA A 152 14.98 7.83 1.64
CA ALA A 152 14.50 8.50 0.43
C ALA A 152 13.05 8.96 0.55
N ILE A 153 12.18 8.11 1.13
CA ILE A 153 10.79 8.42 1.41
C ILE A 153 10.69 9.63 2.36
N GLN A 154 11.41 9.58 3.48
CA GLN A 154 11.39 10.63 4.49
C GLN A 154 11.86 11.98 3.91
N ILE A 155 12.98 12.01 3.20
CA ILE A 155 13.49 13.24 2.58
C ILE A 155 12.46 13.82 1.59
N MET A 156 11.81 12.99 0.78
CA MET A 156 10.78 13.43 -0.16
C MET A 156 9.57 14.03 0.58
N ALA A 157 9.08 13.36 1.63
CA ALA A 157 7.93 13.82 2.41
C ALA A 157 8.24 15.14 3.14
N GLU A 158 9.37 15.22 3.86
CA GLU A 158 9.76 16.38 4.66
C GLU A 158 10.07 17.60 3.79
N LYS A 159 10.69 17.43 2.62
CA LYS A 159 10.89 18.49 1.63
C LYS A 159 9.58 19.10 1.16
N ASN A 160 8.48 18.34 1.21
CA ASN A 160 7.15 18.79 0.86
C ASN A 160 6.32 19.25 2.07
N TYR A 161 6.93 19.38 3.26
CA TYR A 161 6.30 19.77 4.53
C TYR A 161 5.27 18.78 5.04
N TYR A 162 5.44 17.49 4.73
CA TYR A 162 4.65 16.37 5.24
C TYR A 162 5.47 15.54 6.22
N SER A 163 4.81 14.67 6.98
CA SER A 163 5.47 13.76 7.91
C SER A 163 5.17 12.29 7.58
N VAL A 164 6.16 11.43 7.83
CA VAL A 164 6.04 9.99 7.64
C VAL A 164 5.58 9.34 8.94
N VAL A 165 4.53 8.52 8.88
CA VAL A 165 4.07 7.69 10.00
C VAL A 165 5.19 6.71 10.42
N ARG A 166 5.36 6.52 11.74
CA ARG A 166 6.46 5.72 12.30
C ARG A 166 6.02 4.43 12.98
N ASP A 167 4.72 4.30 13.21
CA ASP A 167 4.14 3.19 13.96
C ASP A 167 3.87 1.95 13.08
N TYR A 168 3.94 2.12 11.76
CA TYR A 168 3.69 1.10 10.74
C TYR A 168 4.80 1.10 9.70
N CYS A 169 4.99 -0.06 9.05
CA CYS A 169 6.04 -0.26 8.06
C CYS A 169 5.60 -1.25 6.99
N GLY A 170 6.33 -1.31 5.89
CA GLY A 170 6.23 -2.38 4.92
C GLY A 170 6.83 -3.68 5.47
N HIS A 171 6.59 -4.77 4.79
CA HIS A 171 6.95 -6.11 5.25
C HIS A 171 7.40 -7.01 4.10
N GLY A 172 8.20 -8.03 4.44
CA GLY A 172 8.44 -9.14 3.54
C GLY A 172 7.12 -9.86 3.22
N ILE A 173 7.00 -10.40 2.02
CA ILE A 173 5.79 -11.07 1.53
C ILE A 173 6.13 -12.23 0.62
N GLY A 174 5.26 -13.24 0.60
CA GLY A 174 5.43 -14.41 -0.24
C GLY A 174 4.30 -15.41 -0.04
N LYS A 175 4.65 -16.61 0.41
CA LYS A 175 3.66 -17.61 0.85
C LYS A 175 3.06 -17.26 2.22
N VAL A 176 3.78 -16.47 2.99
CA VAL A 176 3.30 -15.89 4.24
C VAL A 176 2.94 -14.43 3.94
N TYR A 177 1.82 -13.96 4.50
CA TYR A 177 1.32 -12.61 4.25
C TYR A 177 2.32 -11.57 4.75
N HIS A 178 2.69 -11.62 6.04
CA HIS A 178 3.70 -10.76 6.64
C HIS A 178 4.89 -11.60 7.10
N GLU A 179 6.06 -11.34 6.54
CA GLU A 179 7.32 -11.97 6.92
C GLU A 179 8.46 -10.92 7.02
N GLU A 180 9.64 -11.32 7.43
CA GLU A 180 10.82 -10.45 7.38
C GLU A 180 11.25 -10.13 5.92
N PRO A 181 11.78 -8.93 5.67
CA PRO A 181 12.14 -7.90 6.63
C PRO A 181 11.00 -6.90 6.90
N GLN A 182 11.08 -6.18 8.03
CA GLN A 182 10.34 -4.92 8.21
C GLN A 182 10.99 -3.82 7.36
N VAL A 183 10.18 -3.10 6.59
CA VAL A 183 10.61 -2.03 5.67
C VAL A 183 10.15 -0.69 6.21
N MET A 184 11.00 -0.02 6.99
CA MET A 184 10.68 1.30 7.52
C MET A 184 10.62 2.34 6.41
N HIS A 185 9.67 3.29 6.52
CA HIS A 185 9.52 4.38 5.56
C HIS A 185 10.24 5.67 6.00
N TYR A 186 11.11 5.57 6.99
CA TYR A 186 11.96 6.63 7.53
C TYR A 186 13.29 6.02 8.02
N GLY A 187 14.28 6.84 8.30
CA GLY A 187 15.52 6.39 8.91
C GLY A 187 16.79 6.97 8.25
N GLU A 188 17.90 6.36 8.57
CA GLU A 188 19.22 6.82 8.15
C GLU A 188 19.69 6.07 6.89
N LYS A 189 20.33 6.84 6.02
CA LYS A 189 20.95 6.30 4.81
C LYS A 189 22.08 5.30 5.16
N ASP A 190 22.26 4.30 4.30
CA ASP A 190 23.29 3.27 4.37
C ASP A 190 23.25 2.40 5.64
N THR A 191 22.04 2.29 6.26
CA THR A 191 21.78 1.44 7.43
C THR A 191 20.90 0.23 7.10
N GLY A 192 20.78 -0.69 8.06
CA GLY A 192 19.96 -1.90 7.93
C GLY A 192 20.65 -3.02 7.14
N ILE A 193 19.86 -4.02 6.81
CA ILE A 193 20.33 -5.19 6.06
C ILE A 193 20.68 -4.83 4.62
N GLU A 194 21.51 -5.66 4.01
CA GLU A 194 21.82 -5.60 2.59
C GLU A 194 20.74 -6.31 1.77
N LEU A 195 20.22 -5.65 0.74
CA LEU A 195 19.28 -6.22 -0.19
C LEU A 195 19.95 -7.25 -1.07
N LYS A 196 19.30 -8.40 -1.23
CA LYS A 196 19.77 -9.53 -2.06
C LYS A 196 18.71 -9.87 -3.10
N GLU A 197 19.17 -10.31 -4.26
CA GLU A 197 18.29 -10.86 -5.29
C GLU A 197 17.34 -11.91 -4.70
N GLY A 198 16.07 -11.85 -5.08
CA GLY A 198 15.01 -12.73 -4.60
C GLY A 198 14.34 -12.29 -3.31
N MET A 199 14.77 -11.20 -2.65
CA MET A 199 13.97 -10.58 -1.59
C MET A 199 12.71 -9.95 -2.19
N CYS A 200 11.56 -10.19 -1.55
CA CYS A 200 10.28 -9.58 -1.92
C CYS A 200 9.66 -8.95 -0.68
N PHE A 201 9.20 -7.71 -0.82
CA PHE A 201 8.62 -6.92 0.28
C PHE A 201 7.71 -5.82 -0.24
N THR A 202 6.87 -5.27 0.64
CA THR A 202 6.02 -4.10 0.35
C THR A 202 6.78 -2.80 0.63
N ILE A 203 6.46 -1.76 -0.15
CA ILE A 203 6.83 -0.37 0.12
C ILE A 203 5.52 0.42 0.11
N GLU A 204 5.12 0.92 1.29
CA GLU A 204 3.76 1.39 1.57
C GLU A 204 3.73 2.65 2.45
N PRO A 205 4.44 3.72 2.08
CA PRO A 205 4.54 4.88 2.94
C PRO A 205 3.18 5.51 3.24
N MET A 206 2.94 5.73 4.53
CA MET A 206 1.82 6.51 5.07
C MET A 206 2.31 7.92 5.37
N ILE A 207 1.77 8.91 4.66
CA ILE A 207 2.20 10.30 4.70
C ILE A 207 1.07 11.18 5.24
N ASN A 208 1.37 11.92 6.31
CA ASN A 208 0.41 12.81 6.98
C ASN A 208 0.63 14.27 6.58
N LEU A 209 -0.47 15.00 6.37
CA LEU A 209 -0.46 16.46 6.18
C LEU A 209 0.02 17.20 7.46
N GLY A 210 -0.15 16.59 8.62
CA GLY A 210 0.24 17.15 9.90
C GLY A 210 1.40 16.39 10.56
N THR A 211 1.22 16.02 11.82
CA THR A 211 2.24 15.29 12.58
C THR A 211 2.23 13.80 12.24
N HIS A 212 3.34 13.12 12.50
CA HIS A 212 3.47 11.68 12.24
C HIS A 212 2.72 10.78 13.24
N HIS A 213 2.16 11.36 14.30
CA HIS A 213 1.55 10.60 15.38
C HIS A 213 0.24 9.94 14.96
N ALA A 214 0.13 8.65 15.28
CA ALA A 214 -1.03 7.82 15.02
C ALA A 214 -1.80 7.49 16.33
N LYS A 215 -3.04 7.06 16.16
CA LYS A 215 -3.90 6.53 17.23
C LYS A 215 -4.75 5.40 16.65
N VAL A 216 -4.75 4.25 17.33
CA VAL A 216 -5.68 3.15 17.04
C VAL A 216 -7.03 3.46 17.70
N LEU A 217 -8.12 3.24 16.98
CA LEU A 217 -9.49 3.40 17.50
C LEU A 217 -9.91 2.19 18.36
N GLU A 218 -11.07 2.30 19.01
CA GLU A 218 -11.59 1.26 19.91
C GLU A 218 -11.96 -0.05 19.18
N ASP A 219 -12.11 -0.01 17.85
CA ASP A 219 -12.32 -1.20 17.02
C ASP A 219 -11.07 -2.10 16.91
N GLY A 220 -9.93 -1.64 17.44
CA GLY A 220 -8.66 -2.37 17.48
C GLY A 220 -7.92 -2.42 16.15
N TRP A 221 -8.47 -1.85 15.07
CA TRP A 221 -7.91 -1.86 13.71
C TRP A 221 -7.68 -0.48 13.12
N THR A 222 -8.72 0.35 13.08
CA THR A 222 -8.67 1.65 12.40
C THR A 222 -7.63 2.57 13.02
N VAL A 223 -6.66 2.98 12.22
CA VAL A 223 -5.58 3.89 12.63
C VAL A 223 -5.86 5.28 12.06
N VAL A 224 -5.86 6.29 12.91
CA VAL A 224 -6.12 7.67 12.52
C VAL A 224 -4.98 8.60 12.90
N THR A 225 -4.86 9.72 12.18
CA THR A 225 -3.96 10.81 12.57
C THR A 225 -4.39 11.41 13.90
N LYS A 226 -3.43 11.66 14.79
CA LYS A 226 -3.74 12.17 16.14
C LYS A 226 -4.23 13.62 16.13
N ASP A 227 -3.87 14.37 15.11
CA ASP A 227 -4.26 15.78 14.92
C ASP A 227 -5.48 15.97 14.00
N GLY A 228 -6.07 14.88 13.49
CA GLY A 228 -7.26 14.90 12.63
C GLY A 228 -7.01 15.38 11.21
N LYS A 229 -5.76 15.64 10.81
CA LYS A 229 -5.41 16.07 9.45
C LYS A 229 -5.37 14.89 8.49
N LEU A 230 -5.40 15.17 7.19
CA LEU A 230 -5.39 14.17 6.13
C LEU A 230 -4.14 13.28 6.18
N SER A 231 -4.32 12.03 5.82
CA SER A 231 -3.28 11.04 5.54
C SER A 231 -3.49 10.43 4.16
N ALA A 232 -2.43 9.97 3.53
CA ALA A 232 -2.48 9.21 2.30
C ALA A 232 -1.48 8.06 2.35
N GLN A 233 -1.79 6.96 1.65
CA GLN A 233 -0.93 5.79 1.51
C GLN A 233 -0.95 5.30 0.07
N TRP A 234 0.19 4.89 -0.45
CA TRP A 234 0.33 4.09 -1.67
C TRP A 234 1.20 2.89 -1.36
N GLU A 235 0.94 1.79 -2.05
CA GLU A 235 1.70 0.58 -1.81
C GLU A 235 1.95 -0.20 -3.08
N HIS A 236 3.16 -0.78 -3.15
CA HIS A 236 3.51 -1.81 -4.12
C HIS A 236 4.35 -2.91 -3.49
N THR A 237 4.07 -4.14 -3.91
CA THR A 237 4.99 -5.28 -3.71
C THR A 237 6.12 -5.20 -4.72
N VAL A 238 7.35 -5.30 -4.23
CA VAL A 238 8.59 -5.17 -5.01
C VAL A 238 9.46 -6.40 -4.81
N ALA A 239 10.05 -6.90 -5.89
CA ALA A 239 11.08 -7.94 -5.87
C ALA A 239 12.45 -7.33 -6.21
N VAL A 240 13.50 -7.71 -5.48
CA VAL A 240 14.89 -7.39 -5.83
C VAL A 240 15.33 -8.33 -6.95
N THR A 241 15.75 -7.78 -8.08
CA THR A 241 16.28 -8.53 -9.23
C THR A 241 17.79 -8.52 -9.24
N ASP A 242 18.42 -9.16 -10.19
CA ASP A 242 19.88 -9.19 -10.38
C ASP A 242 20.50 -7.81 -10.67
N SER A 243 19.71 -6.89 -11.23
CA SER A 243 20.18 -5.56 -11.69
C SER A 243 19.42 -4.37 -11.09
N GLY A 244 18.39 -4.60 -10.28
CA GLY A 244 17.55 -3.55 -9.70
C GLY A 244 16.34 -4.10 -9.00
N TYR A 245 15.16 -3.71 -9.46
CA TYR A 245 13.89 -4.14 -8.89
C TYR A 245 12.86 -4.45 -9.97
N GLU A 246 11.85 -5.19 -9.56
CA GLU A 246 10.64 -5.41 -10.33
C GLU A 246 9.42 -5.18 -9.46
N ILE A 247 8.45 -4.40 -9.95
CA ILE A 247 7.17 -4.17 -9.28
C ILE A 247 6.22 -5.29 -9.68
N SER A 248 5.78 -6.09 -8.72
CA SER A 248 4.86 -7.21 -8.95
C SER A 248 3.44 -6.77 -9.28
N VAL A 249 3.10 -5.52 -8.97
CA VAL A 249 1.81 -4.89 -9.20
C VAL A 249 1.95 -3.87 -10.33
N SER A 250 1.42 -4.16 -11.50
CA SER A 250 1.50 -3.22 -12.63
C SER A 250 0.13 -2.60 -12.92
N TYR A 251 -0.01 -1.32 -12.62
CA TYR A 251 -1.06 -0.47 -13.18
C TYR A 251 -0.59 -0.01 -14.57
N THR A 252 -0.95 -0.73 -15.63
CA THR A 252 -0.45 -0.53 -17.00
C THR A 252 -0.75 0.83 -17.64
N HIS A 253 -1.21 1.86 -16.90
CA HIS A 253 -1.56 3.18 -17.44
C HIS A 253 -1.17 4.39 -16.59
N LEU A 254 -0.32 4.22 -15.58
CA LEU A 254 0.32 5.38 -14.95
C LEU A 254 1.67 5.61 -15.65
N THR A 255 1.65 6.32 -16.76
CA THR A 255 2.88 6.90 -17.34
C THR A 255 3.54 7.74 -16.25
N LEU A 256 4.77 7.34 -15.87
CA LEU A 256 5.65 8.22 -15.11
C LEU A 256 5.69 9.56 -15.83
N PRO A 257 5.65 10.71 -15.13
CA PRO A 257 5.92 11.98 -15.76
C PRO A 257 7.33 11.87 -16.36
N THR A 258 7.41 11.89 -17.68
CA THR A 258 8.68 12.02 -18.41
C THR A 258 9.38 13.25 -17.84
N LYS A 259 10.56 13.03 -17.26
CA LYS A 259 11.45 14.14 -16.87
C LYS A 259 11.66 15.02 -18.09
N ALA A 260 11.10 16.25 -18.08
CA ALA A 260 11.48 17.34 -18.95
C ALA A 260 12.73 18.01 -18.38
#